data_250bf57844d59e6e9020fa93ad73104f
#
_entry.id   250bf57844d59e6e9020fa93ad73104f
#
_cell.length_a   1.000
_cell.length_b   1.000
_cell.length_c   1.000
_cell.angle_alpha   90.00
_cell.angle_beta   90.00
_cell.angle_gamma   90.00
#
_symmetry.space_group_name_H-M   'P 1'
#
loop_
_entity.id
_entity.type
_entity.pdbx_description
1 polymer ?
#
loop_
_entity_poly.entity_id
_entity_poly.type
_entity_poly.pdbx_seq_one_letter_code
_entity_poly.pdbx_strand_id
1 'polypeptide(L)'
;KKRSNLKIITNAHVQKINFENKKVVSVNYYHGDKLKSVKVNKEIILSAGSIGSPHILQVSGIGDSDKLRKNGIKVINELKGVGKNLQDHLMFRPVYKVKNLESLNKKINSLFGNFLIGLEYIFNQSGPMTMGASQVCGFAKSDSSRATPNLQFHVQPISTDVLGASKLH
;
A
#
# COMPACT_ATOMS: atom_id res chain seq x y z
N LYS A 1 1.23 -10.13 -21.71
CA LYS A 1 2.16 -10.36 -22.85
C LYS A 1 3.47 -10.86 -22.27
N LYS A 2 3.94 -12.02 -22.72
CA LYS A 2 5.26 -12.57 -22.35
C LYS A 2 6.34 -11.75 -23.09
N ARG A 3 7.20 -11.07 -22.31
CA ARG A 3 8.39 -10.40 -22.85
C ARG A 3 9.59 -11.33 -22.67
N SER A 4 10.39 -11.55 -23.72
CA SER A 4 11.58 -12.41 -23.65
C SER A 4 12.68 -11.90 -22.72
N ASN A 5 12.72 -10.58 -22.52
CA ASN A 5 13.69 -9.90 -21.66
C ASN A 5 13.17 -9.64 -20.22
N LEU A 6 12.01 -10.19 -19.84
CA LEU A 6 11.43 -10.03 -18.51
C LEU A 6 11.27 -11.39 -17.84
N LYS A 7 11.91 -11.56 -16.68
CA LYS A 7 11.71 -12.71 -15.81
C LYS A 7 11.07 -12.25 -14.50
N ILE A 8 9.92 -12.80 -14.17
CA ILE A 8 9.20 -12.55 -12.91
C ILE A 8 9.38 -13.78 -12.02
N ILE A 9 9.79 -13.55 -10.78
CA ILE A 9 9.93 -14.60 -9.76
C ILE A 9 8.96 -14.23 -8.64
N THR A 10 7.91 -15.02 -8.49
CA THR A 10 6.93 -14.90 -7.41
C THR A 10 7.34 -15.74 -6.20
N ASN A 11 6.69 -15.54 -5.05
CA ASN A 11 7.00 -16.24 -3.79
C ASN A 11 8.49 -16.14 -3.43
N ALA A 12 9.09 -14.98 -3.70
CA ALA A 12 10.49 -14.69 -3.48
C ALA A 12 10.61 -13.58 -2.42
N HIS A 13 11.20 -13.92 -1.28
CA HIS A 13 11.46 -12.99 -0.19
C HIS A 13 12.90 -12.51 -0.22
N VAL A 14 13.10 -11.22 -0.48
CA VAL A 14 14.45 -10.62 -0.51
C VAL A 14 15.05 -10.62 0.89
N GLN A 15 16.23 -11.25 1.03
CA GLN A 15 16.98 -11.28 2.27
C GLN A 15 17.85 -10.03 2.42
N LYS A 16 18.69 -9.77 1.43
CA LYS A 16 19.59 -8.60 1.39
C LYS A 16 20.18 -8.35 0.02
N ILE A 17 20.70 -7.14 -0.15
CA ILE A 17 21.54 -6.73 -1.28
C ILE A 17 22.99 -6.90 -0.87
N ASN A 18 23.82 -7.45 -1.75
CA ASN A 18 25.26 -7.62 -1.52
C ASN A 18 26.05 -6.55 -2.25
N PHE A 19 27.11 -6.08 -1.59
CA PHE A 19 27.98 -5.01 -2.07
C PHE A 19 29.44 -5.44 -2.06
N GLU A 20 30.18 -5.01 -3.08
CA GLU A 20 31.64 -5.02 -3.13
C GLU A 20 32.12 -3.59 -3.38
N ASN A 21 32.98 -3.07 -2.51
CA ASN A 21 33.49 -1.69 -2.61
C ASN A 21 32.38 -0.64 -2.83
N LYS A 22 31.26 -0.75 -2.08
CA LYS A 22 30.05 0.09 -2.18
C LYS A 22 29.28 -0.06 -3.50
N LYS A 23 29.69 -0.95 -4.39
CA LYS A 23 28.97 -1.27 -5.62
C LYS A 23 28.08 -2.49 -5.40
N VAL A 24 26.85 -2.41 -5.85
CA VAL A 24 25.91 -3.51 -5.83
C VAL A 24 26.38 -4.63 -6.76
N VAL A 25 26.40 -5.88 -6.27
CA VAL A 25 26.82 -7.05 -7.06
C VAL A 25 25.77 -8.14 -7.18
N SER A 26 24.92 -8.31 -6.18
CA SER A 26 23.86 -9.32 -6.22
C SER A 26 22.74 -9.06 -5.22
N VAL A 27 21.63 -9.77 -5.39
CA VAL A 27 20.50 -9.83 -4.45
C VAL A 27 20.33 -11.26 -3.98
N ASN A 28 20.30 -11.46 -2.67
CA ASN A 28 19.91 -12.72 -2.06
C ASN A 28 18.42 -12.72 -1.74
N TYR A 29 17.76 -13.82 -2.02
CA TYR A 29 16.33 -14.00 -1.73
C TYR A 29 16.01 -15.46 -1.42
N TYR A 30 15.01 -15.68 -0.58
CA TYR A 30 14.41 -16.98 -0.35
C TYR A 30 13.31 -17.25 -1.38
N HIS A 31 13.31 -18.46 -1.93
CA HIS A 31 12.23 -19.00 -2.75
C HIS A 31 11.79 -20.32 -2.13
N GLY A 32 10.71 -20.30 -1.39
CA GLY A 32 10.45 -21.30 -0.34
C GLY A 32 11.58 -21.26 0.69
N ASP A 33 12.06 -22.42 1.14
CA ASP A 33 13.14 -22.51 2.14
C ASP A 33 14.56 -22.43 1.53
N LYS A 34 14.67 -22.22 0.23
CA LYS A 34 15.96 -22.21 -0.47
C LYS A 34 16.47 -20.80 -0.69
N LEU A 35 17.65 -20.51 -0.12
CA LEU A 35 18.37 -19.28 -0.40
C LEU A 35 18.94 -19.30 -1.82
N LYS A 36 18.63 -18.27 -2.59
CA LYS A 36 19.10 -18.05 -3.97
C LYS A 36 19.76 -16.68 -4.08
N SER A 37 20.58 -16.52 -5.12
CA SER A 37 21.24 -15.26 -5.43
C SER A 37 21.11 -14.95 -6.92
N VAL A 38 20.91 -13.68 -7.23
CA VAL A 38 20.90 -13.15 -8.62
C VAL A 38 21.97 -12.08 -8.73
N LYS A 39 22.85 -12.21 -9.70
CA LYS A 39 23.87 -11.19 -10.03
C LYS A 39 23.23 -9.97 -10.68
N VAL A 40 23.81 -8.82 -10.41
CA VAL A 40 23.39 -7.51 -10.94
C VAL A 40 24.39 -7.07 -12.01
N ASN A 41 23.91 -6.81 -13.20
CA ASN A 41 24.76 -6.39 -14.33
C ASN A 41 24.85 -4.87 -14.46
N LYS A 42 23.77 -4.14 -14.10
CA LYS A 42 23.69 -2.67 -14.22
C LYS A 42 23.32 -2.04 -12.88
N GLU A 43 22.08 -2.21 -12.46
CA GLU A 43 21.51 -1.56 -11.28
C GLU A 43 20.44 -2.42 -10.61
N ILE A 44 20.05 -2.06 -9.37
CA ILE A 44 18.88 -2.58 -8.67
C ILE A 44 17.88 -1.43 -8.52
N ILE A 45 16.64 -1.71 -8.89
CA ILE A 45 15.51 -0.83 -8.61
C ILE A 45 14.77 -1.39 -7.39
N LEU A 46 14.78 -0.65 -6.29
CA LEU A 46 14.14 -1.04 -5.04
C LEU A 46 12.75 -0.41 -4.95
N SER A 47 11.71 -1.22 -5.06
CA SER A 47 10.31 -0.81 -5.07
C SER A 47 9.46 -1.65 -4.10
N ALA A 48 9.98 -1.91 -2.90
CA ALA A 48 9.35 -2.77 -1.90
C ALA A 48 8.40 -2.02 -0.94
N GLY A 49 8.01 -0.79 -1.29
CA GLY A 49 7.13 0.07 -0.48
C GLY A 49 7.87 0.79 0.65
N SER A 50 7.12 1.64 1.37
CA SER A 50 7.65 2.55 2.39
C SER A 50 8.24 1.86 3.63
N ILE A 51 7.86 0.62 3.89
CA ILE A 51 8.40 -0.22 4.96
C ILE A 51 9.45 -1.18 4.42
N GLY A 52 9.16 -1.89 3.33
CA GLY A 52 10.03 -2.94 2.80
C GLY A 52 11.35 -2.39 2.22
N SER A 53 11.31 -1.27 1.50
CA SER A 53 12.50 -0.69 0.91
C SER A 53 13.53 -0.23 1.96
N PRO A 54 13.18 0.57 2.99
CA PRO A 54 14.14 0.92 4.03
C PRO A 54 14.58 -0.30 4.87
N HIS A 55 13.72 -1.29 5.06
CA HIS A 55 14.12 -2.52 5.74
C HIS A 55 15.20 -3.27 4.97
N ILE A 56 15.02 -3.47 3.65
CA ILE A 56 16.02 -4.13 2.80
C ILE A 56 17.34 -3.34 2.79
N LEU A 57 17.29 -2.01 2.73
CA LEU A 57 18.48 -1.18 2.82
C LEU A 57 19.22 -1.39 4.15
N GLN A 58 18.51 -1.35 5.28
CA GLN A 58 19.10 -1.52 6.60
C GLN A 58 19.75 -2.91 6.78
N VAL A 59 19.07 -3.99 6.46
CA VAL A 59 19.65 -5.35 6.56
C VAL A 59 20.81 -5.56 5.58
N SER A 60 20.93 -4.71 4.57
CA SER A 60 22.02 -4.71 3.61
C SER A 60 23.18 -3.78 4.01
N GLY A 61 23.11 -3.13 5.18
CA GLY A 61 24.18 -2.27 5.72
C GLY A 61 24.09 -0.80 5.31
N ILE A 62 22.93 -0.34 4.82
CA ILE A 62 22.69 1.07 4.48
C ILE A 62 21.68 1.66 5.45
N GLY A 63 22.07 2.65 6.25
CA GLY A 63 21.24 3.26 7.25
C GLY A 63 22.02 4.02 8.32
N ASP A 64 21.38 4.21 9.47
CA ASP A 64 21.99 4.80 10.66
C ASP A 64 23.06 3.86 11.23
N SER A 65 24.32 4.28 11.25
CA SER A 65 25.46 3.45 11.62
C SER A 65 25.37 2.84 13.01
N ASP A 66 24.88 3.60 13.99
CA ASP A 66 24.80 3.11 15.37
C ASP A 66 23.70 2.06 15.51
N LYS A 67 22.57 2.30 14.85
CA LYS A 67 21.47 1.33 14.80
C LYS A 67 21.88 0.03 14.10
N LEU A 68 22.63 0.14 12.98
CA LEU A 68 23.11 -1.03 12.25
C LEU A 68 24.10 -1.85 13.09
N ARG A 69 25.10 -1.21 13.72
CA ARG A 69 26.07 -1.87 14.58
C ARG A 69 25.43 -2.54 15.79
N LYS A 70 24.45 -1.87 16.42
CA LYS A 70 23.68 -2.45 17.55
C LYS A 70 22.97 -3.74 17.17
N ASN A 71 22.57 -3.90 15.90
CA ASN A 71 21.94 -5.10 15.38
C ASN A 71 22.92 -6.08 14.70
N GLY A 72 24.23 -5.93 14.89
CA GLY A 72 25.25 -6.79 14.31
C GLY A 72 25.40 -6.68 12.79
N ILE A 73 24.89 -5.59 12.18
CA ILE A 73 24.93 -5.37 10.74
C ILE A 73 26.16 -4.54 10.38
N LYS A 74 26.98 -5.08 9.47
CA LYS A 74 28.13 -4.35 8.93
C LYS A 74 27.66 -3.11 8.16
N VAL A 75 28.18 -1.95 8.54
CA VAL A 75 27.88 -0.68 7.85
C VAL A 75 28.59 -0.65 6.51
N ILE A 76 27.84 -0.51 5.44
CA ILE A 76 28.35 -0.29 4.08
C ILE A 76 28.32 1.19 3.75
N ASN A 77 27.22 1.87 4.07
CA ASN A 77 27.09 3.30 3.89
C ASN A 77 26.15 3.91 4.93
N GLU A 78 26.57 5.00 5.55
CA GLU A 78 25.75 5.72 6.50
C GLU A 78 24.75 6.62 5.77
N LEU A 79 23.47 6.37 6.00
CA LEU A 79 22.35 7.20 5.57
C LEU A 79 21.33 7.30 6.70
N LYS A 80 21.43 8.32 7.52
CA LYS A 80 20.62 8.50 8.75
C LYS A 80 19.11 8.59 8.49
N GLY A 81 18.69 9.00 7.29
CA GLY A 81 17.30 9.12 6.90
C GLY A 81 16.59 7.80 6.59
N VAL A 82 17.33 6.71 6.35
CA VAL A 82 16.74 5.41 6.00
C VAL A 82 15.94 4.86 7.17
N GLY A 83 14.64 4.62 6.93
CA GLY A 83 13.70 4.15 7.93
C GLY A 83 13.25 5.21 8.94
N LYS A 84 13.43 6.49 8.63
CA LYS A 84 12.91 7.63 9.40
C LYS A 84 11.83 8.37 8.60
N ASN A 85 11.10 9.23 9.29
CA ASN A 85 10.07 10.11 8.71
C ASN A 85 8.96 9.36 7.94
N LEU A 86 8.62 8.16 8.37
CA LEU A 86 7.45 7.47 7.84
C LEU A 86 6.20 8.31 8.14
N GLN A 87 5.44 8.61 7.09
CA GLN A 87 4.19 9.36 7.18
C GLN A 87 3.06 8.51 6.62
N ASP A 88 1.90 8.61 7.24
CA ASP A 88 0.67 7.99 6.80
C ASP A 88 -0.46 9.00 6.90
N HIS A 89 -1.58 8.72 6.24
CA HIS A 89 -2.75 9.58 6.26
C HIS A 89 -3.38 9.61 7.65
N LEU A 90 -3.48 10.80 8.26
CA LEU A 90 -4.38 10.99 9.37
C LEU A 90 -5.82 10.99 8.84
N MET A 91 -6.58 9.96 9.19
CA MET A 91 -7.92 9.77 8.67
C MET A 91 -8.96 9.88 9.79
N PHE A 92 -9.95 10.73 9.58
CA PHE A 92 -11.14 10.85 10.41
C PHE A 92 -12.36 10.46 9.59
N ARG A 93 -13.28 9.68 10.17
CA ARG A 93 -14.48 9.18 9.50
C ARG A 93 -15.74 9.65 10.20
N PRO A 94 -16.28 10.80 9.83
CA PRO A 94 -17.60 11.17 10.29
C PRO A 94 -18.65 10.31 9.57
N VAL A 95 -19.54 9.70 10.36
CA VAL A 95 -20.69 8.95 9.85
C VAL A 95 -21.94 9.77 10.12
N TYR A 96 -22.70 10.03 9.07
CA TYR A 96 -23.93 10.83 9.15
C TYR A 96 -25.15 9.98 8.86
N LYS A 97 -26.16 10.11 9.71
CA LYS A 97 -27.49 9.53 9.44
C LYS A 97 -28.22 10.43 8.46
N VAL A 98 -28.55 9.89 7.28
CA VAL A 98 -29.30 10.63 6.26
C VAL A 98 -30.80 10.42 6.43
N LYS A 99 -31.59 11.45 6.12
CA LYS A 99 -33.05 11.42 6.10
C LYS A 99 -33.53 11.54 4.66
N ASN A 100 -34.66 10.91 4.35
CA ASN A 100 -35.30 10.93 3.02
C ASN A 100 -34.44 10.42 1.86
N LEU A 101 -33.40 9.62 2.19
CA LEU A 101 -32.57 8.93 1.21
C LEU A 101 -32.38 7.48 1.63
N GLU A 102 -32.39 6.61 0.65
CA GLU A 102 -32.00 5.21 0.91
C GLU A 102 -30.48 5.10 0.91
N SER A 103 -29.93 4.71 2.05
CA SER A 103 -28.51 4.37 2.11
C SER A 103 -28.26 3.01 1.46
N LEU A 104 -27.08 2.87 0.88
CA LEU A 104 -26.68 1.59 0.29
C LEU A 104 -26.58 0.47 1.35
N ASN A 105 -26.36 0.82 2.62
CA ASN A 105 -26.36 -0.11 3.75
C ASN A 105 -27.68 -0.88 3.87
N LYS A 106 -28.83 -0.20 3.70
CA LYS A 106 -30.14 -0.89 3.73
C LYS A 106 -30.28 -1.95 2.65
N LYS A 107 -29.82 -1.65 1.44
CA LYS A 107 -29.88 -2.60 0.31
C LYS A 107 -28.95 -3.78 0.54
N ILE A 108 -27.72 -3.54 0.98
CA ILE A 108 -26.70 -4.57 1.16
C ILE A 108 -26.99 -5.46 2.39
N ASN A 109 -27.64 -4.92 3.44
CA ASN A 109 -28.05 -5.72 4.61
C ASN A 109 -29.30 -6.59 4.37
N SER A 110 -29.90 -6.50 3.20
CA SER A 110 -31.06 -7.31 2.81
C SER A 110 -30.64 -8.42 1.82
N LEU A 111 -31.04 -9.67 2.09
CA LEU A 111 -30.80 -10.79 1.15
C LEU A 111 -31.41 -10.52 -0.21
N PHE A 112 -32.66 -9.98 -0.23
CA PHE A 112 -33.33 -9.60 -1.46
C PHE A 112 -32.64 -8.43 -2.17
N GLY A 113 -32.15 -7.44 -1.41
CA GLY A 113 -31.35 -6.32 -1.95
C GLY A 113 -30.05 -6.80 -2.61
N ASN A 114 -29.34 -7.71 -1.97
CA ASN A 114 -28.12 -8.30 -2.54
C ASN A 114 -28.40 -9.09 -3.82
N PHE A 115 -29.49 -9.84 -3.85
CA PHE A 115 -29.90 -10.56 -5.05
C PHE A 115 -30.19 -9.60 -6.22
N LEU A 116 -30.96 -8.54 -5.98
CA LEU A 116 -31.24 -7.51 -7.01
C LEU A 116 -29.98 -6.80 -7.49
N ILE A 117 -29.06 -6.43 -6.58
CA ILE A 117 -27.77 -5.83 -6.94
C ILE A 117 -26.96 -6.79 -7.82
N GLY A 118 -26.95 -8.08 -7.48
CA GLY A 118 -26.28 -9.11 -8.29
C GLY A 118 -26.89 -9.25 -9.68
N LEU A 119 -28.22 -9.29 -9.80
CA LEU A 119 -28.91 -9.34 -11.10
C LEU A 119 -28.62 -8.09 -11.95
N GLU A 120 -28.69 -6.91 -11.35
CA GLU A 120 -28.39 -5.66 -12.03
C GLU A 120 -26.97 -5.68 -12.62
N TYR A 121 -26.00 -6.18 -11.86
CA TYR A 121 -24.63 -6.28 -12.33
C TYR A 121 -24.48 -7.31 -13.47
N ILE A 122 -25.08 -8.48 -13.35
CA ILE A 122 -24.97 -9.55 -14.35
C ILE A 122 -25.60 -9.13 -15.68
N PHE A 123 -26.80 -8.54 -15.66
CA PHE A 123 -27.53 -8.23 -16.88
C PHE A 123 -27.19 -6.86 -17.48
N ASN A 124 -26.97 -5.85 -16.63
CA ASN A 124 -26.80 -4.47 -17.08
C ASN A 124 -25.38 -3.93 -16.88
N GLN A 125 -24.50 -4.68 -16.18
CA GLN A 125 -23.16 -4.21 -15.79
C GLN A 125 -23.19 -2.81 -15.16
N SER A 126 -24.19 -2.57 -14.31
CA SER A 126 -24.46 -1.29 -13.64
C SER A 126 -24.70 -1.49 -12.14
N GLY A 127 -25.00 -0.39 -11.43
CA GLY A 127 -25.36 -0.41 -10.02
C GLY A 127 -24.19 -0.48 -9.04
N PRO A 128 -24.46 -0.78 -7.78
CA PRO A 128 -23.48 -0.69 -6.69
C PRO A 128 -22.22 -1.51 -6.88
N MET A 129 -22.25 -2.62 -7.61
CA MET A 129 -21.07 -3.47 -7.87
C MET A 129 -20.08 -2.86 -8.88
N THR A 130 -20.49 -1.83 -9.62
CA THR A 130 -19.60 -1.12 -10.56
C THR A 130 -18.98 0.13 -9.96
N MET A 131 -19.39 0.49 -8.74
CA MET A 131 -18.99 1.75 -8.12
C MET A 131 -17.72 1.57 -7.29
N GLY A 132 -16.80 2.53 -7.42
CA GLY A 132 -15.67 2.64 -6.48
C GLY A 132 -16.15 2.96 -5.06
N ALA A 133 -15.34 2.62 -4.07
CA ALA A 133 -15.67 2.86 -2.66
C ALA A 133 -15.93 4.35 -2.34
N SER A 134 -15.26 5.27 -3.04
CA SER A 134 -15.43 6.71 -2.90
C SER A 134 -16.01 7.29 -4.19
N GLN A 135 -17.18 7.90 -4.10
CA GLN A 135 -17.89 8.43 -5.27
C GLN A 135 -17.64 9.89 -5.51
N VAL A 136 -17.43 10.65 -4.46
CA VAL A 136 -17.14 12.07 -4.51
C VAL A 136 -15.90 12.34 -3.70
N CYS A 137 -14.96 13.05 -4.29
CA CYS A 137 -13.75 13.54 -3.63
C CYS A 137 -13.73 15.06 -3.68
N GLY A 138 -13.26 15.66 -2.60
CA GLY A 138 -13.06 17.11 -2.52
C GLY A 138 -11.73 17.42 -1.87
N PHE A 139 -11.15 18.55 -2.27
CA PHE A 139 -9.94 19.08 -1.65
C PHE A 139 -10.23 20.46 -1.10
N ALA A 140 -9.79 20.76 0.10
CA ALA A 140 -9.97 22.06 0.72
C ALA A 140 -8.73 22.48 1.51
N LYS A 141 -8.64 23.77 1.76
CA LYS A 141 -7.65 24.32 2.69
C LYS A 141 -8.27 24.38 4.08
N SER A 142 -7.51 23.98 5.12
CA SER A 142 -7.96 24.10 6.51
C SER A 142 -8.12 25.56 6.94
N ASP A 143 -7.35 26.44 6.34
CA ASP A 143 -7.37 27.88 6.56
C ASP A 143 -6.85 28.62 5.32
N SER A 144 -7.13 29.92 5.23
CA SER A 144 -6.78 30.77 4.07
C SER A 144 -5.28 31.00 3.89
N SER A 145 -4.46 30.76 4.92
CA SER A 145 -3.00 30.97 4.86
C SER A 145 -2.29 29.85 4.10
N ARG A 146 -2.93 28.73 3.85
CA ARG A 146 -2.35 27.61 3.12
C ARG A 146 -2.20 27.91 1.64
N ALA A 147 -1.03 27.70 1.09
CA ALA A 147 -0.79 27.88 -0.35
C ALA A 147 -1.57 26.83 -1.17
N THR A 148 -1.66 25.59 -0.69
CA THR A 148 -2.32 24.46 -1.35
C THR A 148 -3.34 23.79 -0.43
N PRO A 149 -4.35 23.07 -0.96
CA PRO A 149 -5.23 22.23 -0.16
C PRO A 149 -4.46 21.21 0.67
N ASN A 150 -4.82 21.07 1.93
CA ASN A 150 -4.24 20.12 2.88
C ASN A 150 -5.28 19.21 3.54
N LEU A 151 -6.55 19.35 3.12
CA LEU A 151 -7.63 18.44 3.47
C LEU A 151 -8.13 17.73 2.22
N GLN A 152 -8.38 16.44 2.34
CA GLN A 152 -9.00 15.61 1.31
C GLN A 152 -10.24 14.95 1.89
N PHE A 153 -11.36 15.08 1.21
CA PHE A 153 -12.62 14.46 1.58
C PHE A 153 -12.95 13.33 0.61
N HIS A 154 -13.41 12.23 1.16
CA HIS A 154 -13.97 11.12 0.42
C HIS A 154 -15.39 10.85 0.91
N VAL A 155 -16.36 10.95 0.03
CA VAL A 155 -17.75 10.64 0.38
C VAL A 155 -18.08 9.24 -0.10
N GLN A 156 -18.55 8.42 0.82
CA GLN A 156 -18.93 7.04 0.57
C GLN A 156 -20.39 6.82 0.95
N PRO A 157 -21.20 6.16 0.10
CA PRO A 157 -22.59 5.86 0.39
C PRO A 157 -22.77 4.66 1.35
N ILE A 158 -21.67 4.10 1.84
CA ILE A 158 -21.61 2.96 2.76
C ILE A 158 -20.86 3.39 4.02
N SER A 159 -21.38 3.00 5.18
CA SER A 159 -20.67 3.15 6.45
C SER A 159 -20.38 1.79 7.09
N THR A 160 -19.18 1.67 7.66
CA THR A 160 -18.74 0.49 8.41
C THR A 160 -18.06 0.92 9.70
N ASP A 161 -18.14 0.10 10.78
CA ASP A 161 -17.44 0.39 12.04
C ASP A 161 -15.93 0.37 11.85
N VAL A 162 -15.43 -0.59 11.09
CA VAL A 162 -13.99 -0.80 10.83
C VAL A 162 -13.76 -0.97 9.34
N LEU A 163 -12.64 -0.44 8.84
CA LEU A 163 -12.21 -0.66 7.45
C LEU A 163 -12.05 -2.14 7.16
N GLY A 164 -12.74 -2.61 6.12
CA GLY A 164 -12.71 -4.02 5.73
C GLY A 164 -13.60 -4.94 6.58
N ALA A 165 -14.38 -4.40 7.52
CA ALA A 165 -15.36 -5.20 8.23
C ALA A 165 -16.51 -5.62 7.30
N SER A 166 -16.96 -6.85 7.49
CA SER A 166 -18.12 -7.39 6.73
C SER A 166 -19.46 -6.83 7.25
N LYS A 167 -19.47 -6.22 8.43
CA LYS A 167 -20.69 -5.70 9.05
C LYS A 167 -20.84 -4.21 8.76
N LEU A 168 -21.96 -3.85 8.14
CA LEU A 168 -22.35 -2.47 7.85
C LEU A 168 -23.29 -1.94 8.95
N HIS A 169 -23.29 -0.63 9.17
CA HIS A 169 -24.23 0.03 10.09
C HIS A 169 -25.65 0.01 9.60
#